data_bab36599204a8c2f7da971fb008dbcbd
#
_entry.id   bab36599204a8c2f7da971fb008dbcbd
#
_cell.length_a   1.000
_cell.length_b   1.000
_cell.length_c   1.000
_cell.angle_alpha   90.00
_cell.angle_beta   90.00
_cell.angle_gamma   90.00
#
_symmetry.space_group_name_H-M   'P 1'
#
loop_
_entity.id
_entity.type
_entity.pdbx_description
1 polymer ?
#
loop_
_entity_poly.entity_id
_entity_poly.type
_entity_poly.pdbx_seq_one_letter_code
_entity_poly.pdbx_strand_id
1 'polypeptide(L)'
;MFLCQAPRLCQIDRLPCPDADLNQVEEGYQKHFLHEKEHGAFTVFQEGVYPTRADAAKALSKGALHVYDENGDILGSIIADRNQPDEYETIDWPSRAPAEKVMVIHLVMVCPEAAGKGIGSSLVKYAMERARHHSCEVVRLDTGAQNIPAASLYKKLGFQLAETGTMKVGGVISHTGHLFFEKML
;
A
#
# COMPACT_ATOMS: atom_id res chain seq x y z
N MET A 1 33.39 7.84 12.55
CA MET A 1 32.27 7.20 13.30
C MET A 1 31.00 7.75 12.69
N PHE A 2 30.53 7.11 11.60
CA PHE A 2 29.34 7.53 10.88
C PHE A 2 28.14 7.02 11.67
N LEU A 3 27.38 7.94 12.25
CA LEU A 3 26.07 7.63 12.83
C LEU A 3 25.14 7.27 11.67
N CYS A 4 24.85 5.98 11.55
CA CYS A 4 23.77 5.48 10.71
C CYS A 4 22.46 6.04 11.27
N GLN A 5 21.95 7.11 10.67
CA GLN A 5 20.63 7.63 11.01
C GLN A 5 19.61 6.58 10.56
N ALA A 6 18.78 6.15 11.49
CA ALA A 6 17.67 5.25 11.18
C ALA A 6 16.78 5.87 10.09
N PRO A 7 16.30 5.07 9.11
CA PRO A 7 15.43 5.57 8.05
C PRO A 7 14.20 6.22 8.69
N ARG A 8 13.94 7.46 8.31
CA ARG A 8 12.77 8.19 8.76
C ARG A 8 11.60 7.82 7.86
N LEU A 9 10.59 7.18 8.42
CA LEU A 9 9.26 7.22 7.83
C LEU A 9 8.79 8.67 7.90
N CYS A 10 8.93 9.38 6.80
CA CYS A 10 8.53 10.77 6.73
C CYS A 10 7.02 10.80 6.49
N GLN A 11 6.30 11.26 7.49
CA GLN A 11 4.90 11.60 7.38
C GLN A 11 4.82 12.80 6.43
N ILE A 12 4.09 12.67 5.31
CA ILE A 12 3.66 13.85 4.56
C ILE A 12 2.49 14.49 5.33
N ASP A 13 2.77 14.93 6.55
CA ASP A 13 1.85 15.77 7.35
C ASP A 13 2.12 17.25 7.12
N ARG A 14 2.99 17.58 6.18
CA ARG A 14 3.23 18.99 5.80
C ARG A 14 2.32 19.32 4.63
N LEU A 15 1.26 20.02 4.92
CA LEU A 15 0.51 20.76 3.92
C LEU A 15 1.33 21.99 3.48
N PRO A 16 1.48 22.21 2.15
CA PRO A 16 1.20 21.28 1.06
C PRO A 16 2.41 20.37 0.79
N CYS A 17 2.16 19.09 0.44
CA CYS A 17 3.19 18.25 -0.15
C CYS A 17 3.75 18.99 -1.37
N PRO A 18 5.07 19.18 -1.49
CA PRO A 18 5.63 19.76 -2.69
C PRO A 18 5.25 18.90 -3.89
N ASP A 19 4.97 19.52 -5.04
CA ASP A 19 4.74 18.79 -6.30
C ASP A 19 5.89 17.82 -6.63
N ALA A 20 7.08 18.09 -6.08
CA ALA A 20 8.25 17.24 -6.16
C ALA A 20 8.02 15.82 -5.60
N ASP A 21 7.32 15.67 -4.46
CA ASP A 21 7.08 14.36 -3.86
C ASP A 21 6.08 13.54 -4.70
N LEU A 22 5.05 14.18 -5.23
CA LEU A 22 4.12 13.53 -6.17
C LEU A 22 4.82 13.13 -7.47
N ASN A 23 5.78 13.91 -7.95
CA ASN A 23 6.58 13.55 -9.11
C ASN A 23 7.40 12.28 -8.84
N GLN A 24 8.07 12.21 -7.68
CA GLN A 24 8.85 11.02 -7.31
C GLN A 24 7.96 9.79 -7.06
N VAL A 25 6.75 9.95 -6.51
CA VAL A 25 5.78 8.85 -6.37
C VAL A 25 5.36 8.35 -7.75
N GLU A 26 5.06 9.24 -8.70
CA GLU A 26 4.73 8.87 -10.09
C GLU A 26 5.90 8.18 -10.78
N GLU A 27 7.12 8.69 -10.63
CA GLU A 27 8.33 8.04 -11.14
C GLU A 27 8.49 6.61 -10.58
N GLY A 28 8.19 6.41 -9.30
CA GLY A 28 8.16 5.08 -8.68
C GLY A 28 7.16 4.14 -9.36
N TYR A 29 5.97 4.64 -9.72
CA TYR A 29 4.99 3.85 -10.48
C TYR A 29 5.49 3.52 -11.89
N GLN A 30 6.10 4.48 -12.58
CA GLN A 30 6.67 4.27 -13.92
C GLN A 30 7.80 3.24 -13.91
N LYS A 31 8.70 3.32 -12.92
CA LYS A 31 9.78 2.33 -12.71
C LYS A 31 9.22 0.93 -12.46
N HIS A 32 8.14 0.83 -11.68
CA HIS A 32 7.46 -0.43 -11.45
C HIS A 32 6.90 -1.03 -12.74
N PHE A 33 6.18 -0.24 -13.55
CA PHE A 33 5.65 -0.70 -14.84
C PHE A 33 6.74 -1.12 -15.81
N LEU A 34 7.84 -0.36 -15.87
CA LEU A 34 8.99 -0.73 -16.69
C LEU A 34 9.60 -2.06 -16.24
N HIS A 35 9.77 -2.23 -14.93
CA HIS A 35 10.29 -3.47 -14.36
C HIS A 35 9.42 -4.68 -14.68
N GLU A 36 8.08 -4.55 -14.59
CA GLU A 36 7.16 -5.63 -14.95
C GLU A 36 7.18 -5.95 -16.45
N LYS A 37 7.37 -4.97 -17.32
CA LYS A 37 7.54 -5.20 -18.76
C LYS A 37 8.79 -6.03 -19.07
N GLU A 38 9.87 -5.82 -18.34
CA GLU A 38 11.16 -6.47 -18.56
C GLU A 38 11.25 -7.85 -17.91
N HIS A 39 10.59 -8.06 -16.75
CA HIS A 39 10.76 -9.24 -15.90
C HIS A 39 9.49 -10.09 -15.74
N GLY A 40 8.38 -9.65 -16.33
CA GLY A 40 7.07 -10.29 -16.19
C GLY A 40 6.22 -9.64 -15.10
N ALA A 41 4.93 -9.50 -15.39
CA ALA A 41 3.97 -8.89 -14.48
C ALA A 41 3.67 -9.80 -13.28
N PHE A 42 3.76 -9.25 -12.09
CA PHE A 42 3.36 -9.90 -10.84
C PHE A 42 2.27 -9.13 -10.10
N THR A 43 1.95 -7.91 -10.54
CA THR A 43 0.76 -7.18 -10.08
C THR A 43 -0.37 -7.26 -11.12
N VAL A 44 -1.53 -6.70 -10.79
CA VAL A 44 -2.65 -6.52 -11.71
C VAL A 44 -2.75 -5.08 -12.20
N PHE A 45 -1.76 -4.27 -11.86
CA PHE A 45 -1.74 -2.86 -12.21
C PHE A 45 -1.58 -2.67 -13.73
N GLN A 46 -2.10 -1.55 -14.23
CA GLN A 46 -2.05 -1.22 -15.65
C GLN A 46 -1.58 0.21 -15.83
N GLU A 47 -0.50 0.38 -16.58
CA GLU A 47 0.08 1.68 -16.88
C GLU A 47 -0.97 2.62 -17.52
N GLY A 48 -1.05 3.84 -17.00
CA GLY A 48 -2.03 4.84 -17.42
C GLY A 48 -3.46 4.61 -16.91
N VAL A 49 -3.74 3.49 -16.22
CA VAL A 49 -5.05 3.17 -15.65
C VAL A 49 -5.01 3.24 -14.12
N TYR A 50 -4.15 2.44 -13.49
CA TYR A 50 -3.95 2.43 -12.03
C TYR A 50 -2.66 1.67 -11.66
N PRO A 51 -1.84 2.16 -10.69
CA PRO A 51 -1.95 3.49 -10.09
C PRO A 51 -1.46 4.61 -11.02
N THR A 52 -2.00 5.81 -10.82
CA THR A 52 -1.64 7.02 -11.54
C THR A 52 -1.23 8.14 -10.57
N ARG A 53 -0.61 9.21 -11.12
CA ARG A 53 -0.37 10.46 -10.38
C ARG A 53 -1.66 11.03 -9.76
N ALA A 54 -2.77 10.93 -10.49
CA ALA A 54 -4.07 11.43 -10.02
C ALA A 54 -4.56 10.66 -8.80
N ASP A 55 -4.33 9.35 -8.73
CA ASP A 55 -4.65 8.52 -7.56
C ASP A 55 -3.80 8.93 -6.36
N ALA A 56 -2.50 9.13 -6.56
CA ALA A 56 -1.60 9.62 -5.53
C ALA A 56 -2.02 11.00 -5.00
N ALA A 57 -2.33 11.95 -5.90
CA ALA A 57 -2.78 13.29 -5.53
C ALA A 57 -4.12 13.27 -4.77
N LYS A 58 -5.05 12.42 -5.19
CA LYS A 58 -6.33 12.20 -4.48
C LYS A 58 -6.11 11.62 -3.09
N ALA A 59 -5.21 10.64 -2.94
CA ALA A 59 -4.88 10.07 -1.64
C ALA A 59 -4.19 11.10 -0.74
N LEU A 60 -3.27 11.90 -1.29
CA LEU A 60 -2.60 12.97 -0.59
C LEU A 60 -3.58 14.01 -0.04
N SER A 61 -4.53 14.46 -0.85
CA SER A 61 -5.54 15.45 -0.43
C SER A 61 -6.42 14.97 0.74
N LYS A 62 -6.47 13.65 0.96
CA LYS A 62 -7.18 13.00 2.07
C LYS A 62 -6.27 12.65 3.25
N GLY A 63 -4.97 12.96 3.19
CA GLY A 63 -3.99 12.55 4.19
C GLY A 63 -3.76 11.03 4.24
N ALA A 64 -4.05 10.32 3.16
CA ALA A 64 -3.96 8.86 3.03
C ALA A 64 -2.66 8.38 2.36
N LEU A 65 -1.96 9.26 1.62
CA LEU A 65 -0.67 8.93 0.99
C LEU A 65 0.48 9.17 1.96
N HIS A 66 1.33 8.17 2.10
CA HIS A 66 2.58 8.25 2.89
C HIS A 66 3.73 7.69 2.06
N VAL A 67 4.94 8.20 2.31
CA VAL A 67 6.13 7.78 1.56
C VAL A 67 7.25 7.32 2.50
N TYR A 68 8.12 6.50 1.98
CA TYR A 68 9.40 6.15 2.56
C TYR A 68 10.46 7.00 1.88
N ASP A 69 10.99 7.96 2.63
CA ASP A 69 12.05 8.87 2.19
C ASP A 69 13.39 8.44 2.77
N GLU A 70 14.41 8.41 1.94
CA GLU A 70 15.79 8.20 2.35
C GLU A 70 16.67 9.32 1.73
N ASN A 71 16.99 10.32 2.53
CA ASN A 71 17.81 11.47 2.15
C ASN A 71 17.24 12.34 1.00
N GLY A 72 15.93 12.42 0.87
CA GLY A 72 15.23 13.16 -0.18
C GLY A 72 14.82 12.32 -1.39
N ASP A 73 15.19 11.04 -1.41
CA ASP A 73 14.76 10.08 -2.43
C ASP A 73 13.56 9.25 -1.93
N ILE A 74 12.44 9.30 -2.64
CA ILE A 74 11.27 8.49 -2.34
C ILE A 74 11.45 7.09 -2.90
N LEU A 75 11.67 6.13 -2.02
CA LEU A 75 11.93 4.74 -2.38
C LEU A 75 10.69 3.84 -2.29
N GLY A 76 9.57 4.38 -1.80
CA GLY A 76 8.31 3.67 -1.76
C GLY A 76 7.18 4.53 -1.24
N SER A 77 5.95 4.08 -1.48
CA SER A 77 4.73 4.76 -1.03
C SER A 77 3.67 3.77 -0.56
N ILE A 78 2.75 4.27 0.26
CA ILE A 78 1.59 3.53 0.75
C ILE A 78 0.38 4.43 0.77
N ILE A 79 -0.78 3.91 0.34
CA ILE A 79 -2.07 4.55 0.52
C ILE A 79 -2.84 3.76 1.56
N ALA A 80 -3.20 4.43 2.66
CA ALA A 80 -3.96 3.81 3.75
C ALA A 80 -4.95 4.80 4.35
N ASP A 81 -6.23 4.40 4.39
CA ASP A 81 -7.32 5.15 5.00
C ASP A 81 -8.39 4.23 5.60
N ARG A 82 -9.54 4.76 6.01
CA ARG A 82 -10.67 3.98 6.56
C ARG A 82 -11.76 3.68 5.55
N ASN A 83 -11.50 3.91 4.27
CA ASN A 83 -12.45 3.70 3.19
C ASN A 83 -12.39 2.24 2.75
N GLN A 84 -13.40 1.46 3.01
CA GLN A 84 -13.45 0.08 2.54
C GLN A 84 -14.03 0.03 1.12
N PRO A 85 -13.38 -0.69 0.18
CA PRO A 85 -13.97 -0.97 -1.13
C PRO A 85 -15.28 -1.76 -0.98
N ASP A 86 -16.24 -1.55 -1.89
CA ASP A 86 -17.53 -2.23 -1.86
C ASP A 86 -17.40 -3.77 -1.86
N GLU A 87 -16.37 -4.29 -2.54
CA GLU A 87 -16.08 -5.72 -2.60
C GLU A 87 -15.78 -6.32 -1.22
N TYR A 88 -15.30 -5.50 -0.25
CA TYR A 88 -15.01 -5.95 1.10
C TYR A 88 -16.27 -6.33 1.89
N GLU A 89 -17.45 -5.85 1.49
CA GLU A 89 -18.73 -6.20 2.11
C GLU A 89 -19.09 -7.68 1.93
N THR A 90 -18.59 -8.30 0.86
CA THR A 90 -18.88 -9.70 0.53
C THR A 90 -17.89 -10.69 1.15
N ILE A 91 -16.83 -10.22 1.77
CA ILE A 91 -15.76 -11.06 2.33
C ILE A 91 -16.12 -11.51 3.75
N ASP A 92 -15.97 -12.80 4.02
CA ASP A 92 -16.13 -13.35 5.38
C ASP A 92 -14.86 -13.09 6.21
N TRP A 93 -14.79 -11.90 6.77
CA TRP A 93 -13.64 -11.45 7.54
C TRP A 93 -13.53 -12.21 8.88
N PRO A 94 -12.31 -12.61 9.30
CA PRO A 94 -12.09 -13.29 10.59
C PRO A 94 -12.61 -12.49 11.79
N SER A 95 -12.48 -11.16 11.74
CA SER A 95 -13.07 -10.28 12.76
C SER A 95 -14.43 -9.72 12.30
N ARG A 96 -15.26 -9.37 13.28
CA ARG A 96 -16.49 -8.60 13.05
C ARG A 96 -16.31 -7.15 13.46
N ALA A 97 -15.10 -6.59 13.21
CA ALA A 97 -14.82 -5.20 13.53
C ALA A 97 -15.79 -4.28 12.78
N PRO A 98 -16.40 -3.30 13.45
CA PRO A 98 -17.27 -2.33 12.80
C PRO A 98 -16.45 -1.45 11.84
N ALA A 99 -17.11 -0.92 10.80
CA ALA A 99 -16.41 -0.24 9.68
C ALA A 99 -15.49 0.91 10.15
N GLU A 100 -15.90 1.65 11.17
CA GLU A 100 -15.13 2.75 11.75
C GLU A 100 -13.88 2.31 12.52
N LYS A 101 -13.73 1.00 12.75
CA LYS A 101 -12.58 0.38 13.42
C LYS A 101 -11.62 -0.30 12.46
N VAL A 102 -11.83 -0.12 11.17
CA VAL A 102 -11.02 -0.73 10.11
C VAL A 102 -10.13 0.30 9.45
N MET A 103 -8.83 0.00 9.33
CA MET A 103 -7.90 0.67 8.43
C MET A 103 -7.71 -0.21 7.19
N VAL A 104 -7.74 0.38 6.01
CA VAL A 104 -7.49 -0.32 4.75
C VAL A 104 -6.19 0.17 4.13
N ILE A 105 -5.35 -0.75 3.68
CA ILE A 105 -4.19 -0.48 2.85
C ILE A 105 -4.57 -0.77 1.40
N HIS A 106 -4.62 0.26 0.55
CA HIS A 106 -5.06 0.18 -0.83
C HIS A 106 -3.92 -0.05 -1.83
N LEU A 107 -2.73 0.46 -1.51
CA LEU A 107 -1.57 0.40 -2.39
C LEU A 107 -0.31 0.40 -1.54
N VAL A 108 0.60 -0.53 -1.81
CA VAL A 108 1.98 -0.49 -1.34
C VAL A 108 2.88 -0.59 -2.56
N MET A 109 3.70 0.42 -2.78
CA MET A 109 4.65 0.47 -3.87
C MET A 109 6.06 0.64 -3.32
N VAL A 110 7.01 -0.13 -3.85
CA VAL A 110 8.44 -0.01 -3.56
C VAL A 110 9.17 0.08 -4.88
N CYS A 111 10.07 1.06 -5.01
CA CYS A 111 10.89 1.18 -6.21
C CYS A 111 11.68 -0.11 -6.43
N PRO A 112 11.73 -0.66 -7.66
CA PRO A 112 12.38 -1.93 -7.94
C PRO A 112 13.84 -2.01 -7.46
N GLU A 113 14.60 -0.93 -7.63
CA GLU A 113 16.00 -0.81 -7.18
C GLU A 113 16.18 -0.83 -5.65
N ALA A 114 15.08 -0.64 -4.94
CA ALA A 114 15.03 -0.68 -3.47
C ALA A 114 14.36 -1.96 -2.93
N ALA A 115 14.02 -2.90 -3.82
CA ALA A 115 13.43 -4.17 -3.40
C ALA A 115 14.36 -4.96 -2.46
N GLY A 116 13.77 -5.73 -1.55
CA GLY A 116 14.55 -6.54 -0.58
C GLY A 116 15.14 -5.76 0.61
N LYS A 117 15.10 -4.43 0.61
CA LYS A 117 15.65 -3.61 1.71
C LYS A 117 14.70 -3.43 2.91
N GLY A 118 13.55 -4.10 2.92
CA GLY A 118 12.58 -4.06 4.03
C GLY A 118 11.62 -2.86 3.98
N ILE A 119 11.66 -2.03 2.93
CA ILE A 119 10.83 -0.82 2.80
C ILE A 119 9.35 -1.13 2.85
N GLY A 120 8.88 -2.14 2.10
CA GLY A 120 7.48 -2.57 2.14
C GLY A 120 7.03 -2.98 3.54
N SER A 121 7.90 -3.68 4.29
CA SER A 121 7.63 -4.03 5.70
C SER A 121 7.50 -2.78 6.59
N SER A 122 8.37 -1.79 6.38
CA SER A 122 8.34 -0.53 7.12
C SER A 122 7.06 0.26 6.85
N LEU A 123 6.65 0.36 5.58
CA LEU A 123 5.42 1.05 5.16
C LEU A 123 4.17 0.39 5.78
N VAL A 124 4.06 -0.95 5.72
CA VAL A 124 2.91 -1.66 6.29
C VAL A 124 2.88 -1.54 7.82
N LYS A 125 4.02 -1.64 8.51
CA LYS A 125 4.11 -1.41 9.95
C LYS A 125 3.67 0.00 10.34
N TYR A 126 4.10 1.00 9.56
CA TYR A 126 3.67 2.38 9.76
C TYR A 126 2.14 2.53 9.62
N ALA A 127 1.52 1.92 8.60
CA ALA A 127 0.07 1.93 8.47
C ALA A 127 -0.63 1.25 9.66
N MET A 128 -0.07 0.17 10.20
CA MET A 128 -0.58 -0.48 11.42
C MET A 128 -0.48 0.43 12.65
N GLU A 129 0.61 1.18 12.80
CA GLU A 129 0.76 2.16 13.89
C GLU A 129 -0.24 3.31 13.74
N ARG A 130 -0.40 3.84 12.54
CA ARG A 130 -1.44 4.84 12.25
C ARG A 130 -2.83 4.31 12.59
N ALA A 131 -3.13 3.07 12.24
CA ALA A 131 -4.41 2.45 12.56
C ALA A 131 -4.67 2.45 14.07
N ARG A 132 -3.66 2.12 14.90
CA ARG A 132 -3.76 2.22 16.37
C ARG A 132 -4.01 3.65 16.84
N HIS A 133 -3.30 4.63 16.28
CA HIS A 133 -3.51 6.05 16.61
C HIS A 133 -4.92 6.54 16.25
N HIS A 134 -5.54 5.98 15.22
CA HIS A 134 -6.93 6.24 14.83
C HIS A 134 -7.94 5.34 15.55
N SER A 135 -7.52 4.61 16.59
CA SER A 135 -8.37 3.70 17.36
C SER A 135 -9.04 2.62 16.49
N CYS A 136 -8.39 2.23 15.40
CA CYS A 136 -8.78 1.05 14.63
C CYS A 136 -8.39 -0.22 15.38
N GLU A 137 -9.15 -1.28 15.18
CA GLU A 137 -8.93 -2.59 15.80
C GLU A 137 -8.31 -3.59 14.83
N VAL A 138 -8.49 -3.34 13.53
CA VAL A 138 -7.99 -4.20 12.47
C VAL A 138 -7.43 -3.41 11.30
N VAL A 139 -6.52 -4.05 10.56
CA VAL A 139 -6.05 -3.60 9.24
C VAL A 139 -6.44 -4.64 8.22
N ARG A 140 -7.05 -4.20 7.11
CA ARG A 140 -7.41 -5.01 5.95
C ARG A 140 -6.63 -4.60 4.72
N LEU A 141 -6.38 -5.53 3.84
CA LEU A 141 -5.77 -5.30 2.53
C LEU A 141 -6.08 -6.46 1.59
N ASP A 142 -5.87 -6.23 0.30
CA ASP A 142 -5.93 -7.28 -0.70
C ASP A 142 -4.72 -7.22 -1.65
N THR A 143 -4.47 -8.33 -2.34
CA THR A 143 -3.46 -8.40 -3.40
C THR A 143 -3.79 -9.52 -4.38
N GLY A 144 -3.38 -9.40 -5.64
CA GLY A 144 -3.51 -10.49 -6.59
C GLY A 144 -2.71 -11.72 -6.16
N ALA A 145 -3.25 -12.92 -6.36
CA ALA A 145 -2.59 -14.17 -5.94
C ALA A 145 -1.22 -14.38 -6.61
N GLN A 146 -0.99 -13.81 -7.79
CA GLN A 146 0.29 -13.82 -8.49
C GLN A 146 1.36 -12.94 -7.83
N ASN A 147 0.96 -11.99 -6.97
CA ASN A 147 1.89 -11.13 -6.25
C ASN A 147 2.46 -11.85 -5.01
N ILE A 148 3.27 -12.87 -5.28
CA ILE A 148 3.88 -13.70 -4.24
C ILE A 148 4.71 -12.88 -3.22
N PRO A 149 5.51 -11.88 -3.65
CA PRO A 149 6.25 -11.05 -2.71
C PRO A 149 5.35 -10.33 -1.70
N ALA A 150 4.26 -9.72 -2.16
CA ALA A 150 3.33 -9.02 -1.29
C ALA A 150 2.59 -9.99 -0.34
N ALA A 151 2.05 -11.08 -0.87
CA ALA A 151 1.37 -12.09 -0.06
C ALA A 151 2.29 -12.68 1.03
N SER A 152 3.57 -12.92 0.70
CA SER A 152 4.57 -13.40 1.65
C SER A 152 4.89 -12.37 2.73
N LEU A 153 4.99 -11.08 2.33
CA LEU A 153 5.20 -9.98 3.26
C LEU A 153 4.06 -9.88 4.28
N TYR A 154 2.81 -9.90 3.81
CA TYR A 154 1.64 -9.79 4.69
C TYR A 154 1.54 -10.96 5.66
N LYS A 155 1.73 -12.19 5.20
CA LYS A 155 1.80 -13.37 6.07
C LYS A 155 2.91 -13.25 7.12
N LYS A 156 4.11 -12.82 6.74
CA LYS A 156 5.24 -12.59 7.66
C LYS A 156 4.94 -11.52 8.70
N LEU A 157 4.14 -10.52 8.36
CA LEU A 157 3.68 -9.47 9.29
C LEU A 157 2.48 -9.92 10.15
N GLY A 158 2.02 -11.16 9.99
CA GLY A 158 0.96 -11.77 10.79
C GLY A 158 -0.45 -11.43 10.32
N PHE A 159 -0.62 -11.02 9.05
CA PHE A 159 -1.93 -10.97 8.42
C PHE A 159 -2.44 -12.39 8.14
N GLN A 160 -3.70 -12.61 8.42
CA GLN A 160 -4.41 -13.86 8.14
C GLN A 160 -5.18 -13.73 6.83
N LEU A 161 -5.12 -14.75 6.00
CA LEU A 161 -5.96 -14.84 4.81
C LEU A 161 -7.42 -15.05 5.25
N ALA A 162 -8.29 -14.14 4.87
CA ALA A 162 -9.72 -14.25 5.07
C ALA A 162 -10.34 -15.08 3.95
N GLU A 163 -10.17 -14.65 2.71
CA GLU A 163 -10.83 -15.25 1.57
C GLU A 163 -10.06 -14.99 0.26
N THR A 164 -10.45 -15.67 -0.80
CA THR A 164 -10.04 -15.37 -2.18
C THR A 164 -11.28 -14.97 -2.98
N GLY A 165 -11.22 -13.85 -3.67
CA GLY A 165 -12.40 -13.34 -4.37
C GLY A 165 -12.06 -12.44 -5.56
N THR A 166 -13.05 -11.65 -5.97
CA THR A 166 -12.92 -10.66 -7.05
C THR A 166 -12.76 -9.27 -6.46
N MET A 167 -11.92 -8.46 -7.09
CA MET A 167 -11.64 -7.07 -6.69
C MET A 167 -11.68 -6.15 -7.91
N LYS A 168 -12.18 -4.93 -7.73
CA LYS A 168 -11.98 -3.81 -8.66
C LYS A 168 -10.79 -2.96 -8.19
N VAL A 169 -9.61 -3.32 -8.65
CA VAL A 169 -8.37 -2.65 -8.26
C VAL A 169 -8.40 -1.20 -8.75
N GLY A 170 -8.17 -0.26 -7.83
CA GLY A 170 -8.33 1.16 -8.10
C GLY A 170 -9.75 1.58 -8.51
N GLY A 171 -10.74 0.71 -8.32
CA GLY A 171 -12.13 0.94 -8.76
C GLY A 171 -12.37 0.75 -10.26
N VAL A 172 -11.37 0.31 -11.03
CA VAL A 172 -11.42 0.28 -12.52
C VAL A 172 -10.98 -1.03 -13.13
N ILE A 173 -10.04 -1.77 -12.52
CA ILE A 173 -9.50 -3.04 -13.07
C ILE A 173 -10.19 -4.20 -12.38
N SER A 174 -11.13 -4.87 -13.04
CA SER A 174 -11.78 -6.08 -12.51
C SER A 174 -10.82 -7.26 -12.61
N HIS A 175 -10.55 -7.92 -11.49
CA HIS A 175 -9.65 -9.07 -11.42
C HIS A 175 -10.17 -10.10 -10.42
N THR A 176 -10.15 -11.38 -10.83
CA THR A 176 -10.46 -12.54 -9.98
C THR A 176 -9.20 -13.10 -9.33
N GLY A 177 -9.35 -13.80 -8.22
CA GLY A 177 -8.22 -14.43 -7.53
C GLY A 177 -7.41 -13.46 -6.66
N HIS A 178 -8.04 -12.39 -6.14
CA HIS A 178 -7.45 -11.59 -5.07
C HIS A 178 -7.49 -12.34 -3.75
N LEU A 179 -6.40 -12.22 -3.00
CA LEU A 179 -6.25 -12.70 -1.63
C LEU A 179 -6.58 -11.55 -0.69
N PHE A 180 -7.62 -11.71 0.12
CA PHE A 180 -8.03 -10.74 1.13
C PHE A 180 -7.41 -11.10 2.48
N PHE A 181 -6.75 -10.14 3.09
CA PHE A 181 -6.01 -10.32 4.33
C PHE A 181 -6.51 -9.39 5.42
N GLU A 182 -6.58 -9.89 6.65
CA GLU A 182 -6.90 -9.11 7.83
C GLU A 182 -5.85 -9.33 8.92
N LYS A 183 -5.58 -8.29 9.70
CA LYS A 183 -4.76 -8.36 10.91
C LYS A 183 -5.41 -7.61 12.06
N MET A 184 -5.61 -8.29 13.18
CA MET A 184 -5.90 -7.68 14.48
C MET A 184 -4.69 -6.89 14.98
N LEU A 185 -4.92 -5.70 15.58
CA LEU A 185 -3.87 -4.77 16.03
C LEU A 185 -3.53 -4.92 17.51
#